data_377ce660c484dbbba6cf94376edf26fa
#
_entry.id   377ce660c484dbbba6cf94376edf26fa
#
_cell.length_a   1.000
_cell.length_b   1.000
_cell.length_c   1.000
_cell.angle_alpha   90.00
_cell.angle_beta   90.00
_cell.angle_gamma   90.00
#
_symmetry.space_group_name_H-M   'P 1'
#
loop_
_entity.id
_entity.type
_entity.pdbx_description
1 polymer ?
#
loop_
_entity_poly.entity_id
_entity_poly.type
_entity_poly.pdbx_seq_one_letter_code
_entity_poly.pdbx_strand_id
1 'polypeptide(L)'
;MRITDLLDKRSIAFDKNPANKQETLDMAVDLMCASGKINDTEAYRKQVYLREEESTTGIGEGIAIPHGKGDCVSKPGLAAMVIKNGVDFDSLDGEPVTLLFLIAAPNTEDNVHLEVLSKLSMMLMD
;
A
#
# COMPACT_ATOMS: atom_id res chain seq x y z
N MET A 1 -7.96 -16.68 0.52
CA MET A 1 -7.75 -15.34 1.11
C MET A 1 -8.70 -14.33 0.47
N ARG A 2 -9.41 -13.60 1.28
CA ARG A 2 -10.30 -12.53 0.78
C ARG A 2 -9.67 -11.17 1.09
N ILE A 3 -9.87 -10.21 0.19
CA ILE A 3 -9.40 -8.84 0.41
C ILE A 3 -10.03 -8.26 1.68
N THR A 4 -11.31 -8.55 1.95
CA THR A 4 -11.98 -8.08 3.15
C THR A 4 -11.39 -8.61 4.45
N ASP A 5 -10.71 -9.75 4.42
CA ASP A 5 -10.04 -10.31 5.60
C ASP A 5 -8.74 -9.55 5.92
N LEU A 6 -8.19 -8.84 4.95
CA LEU A 6 -6.94 -8.08 5.08
C LEU A 6 -7.18 -6.63 5.48
N LEU A 7 -8.36 -6.08 5.15
CA LEU A 7 -8.71 -4.70 5.49
C LEU A 7 -9.18 -4.58 6.92
N ASP A 8 -8.66 -3.60 7.62
CA ASP A 8 -9.08 -3.25 8.97
C ASP A 8 -9.59 -1.80 8.92
N LYS A 9 -10.67 -1.51 9.63
CA LYS A 9 -11.24 -0.16 9.67
C LYS A 9 -10.20 0.89 10.07
N ARG A 10 -9.24 0.49 10.92
CA ARG A 10 -8.17 1.38 11.38
C ARG A 10 -7.15 1.69 10.28
N SER A 11 -7.14 0.91 9.20
CA SER A 11 -6.20 1.09 8.09
C SER A 11 -6.87 1.64 6.83
N ILE A 12 -8.04 2.27 6.97
CA ILE A 12 -8.76 2.90 5.85
C ILE A 12 -8.92 4.40 6.15
N ALA A 13 -8.57 5.23 5.19
CA ALA A 13 -8.72 6.68 5.31
C ALA A 13 -9.30 7.26 4.02
N PHE A 14 -10.22 8.22 4.14
CA PHE A 14 -10.96 8.79 3.01
C PHE A 14 -10.59 10.23 2.66
N ASP A 15 -10.01 10.99 3.59
CA ASP A 15 -9.77 12.43 3.41
C ASP A 15 -8.30 12.79 3.63
N LYS A 16 -7.40 12.15 2.88
CA LYS A 16 -5.98 12.46 3.00
C LYS A 16 -5.52 13.34 1.84
N ASN A 17 -4.68 14.33 2.16
CA ASN A 17 -4.14 15.27 1.19
C ASN A 17 -2.62 15.40 1.37
N PRO A 18 -1.85 14.35 1.08
CA PRO A 18 -0.40 14.43 1.16
C PRO A 18 0.16 15.41 0.12
N ALA A 19 1.25 16.06 0.46
CA ALA A 19 1.88 17.05 -0.41
C ALA A 19 2.69 16.44 -1.54
N ASN A 20 3.21 15.22 -1.33
CA ASN A 20 4.08 14.56 -2.29
C ASN A 20 4.07 13.04 -2.07
N LYS A 21 4.80 12.33 -2.93
CA LYS A 21 4.88 10.87 -2.89
C LYS A 21 5.42 10.35 -1.55
N GLN A 22 6.47 10.98 -1.02
CA GLN A 22 7.07 10.56 0.25
C GLN A 22 6.07 10.66 1.39
N GLU A 23 5.38 11.79 1.50
CA GLU A 23 4.36 12.00 2.52
C GLU A 23 3.21 11.00 2.35
N THR A 24 2.85 10.68 1.11
CA THR A 24 1.83 9.68 0.79
C THR A 24 2.21 8.31 1.36
N LEU A 25 3.44 7.89 1.11
CA LEU A 25 3.93 6.59 1.61
C LEU A 25 3.98 6.58 3.13
N ASP A 26 4.43 7.67 3.75
CA ASP A 26 4.48 7.78 5.21
C ASP A 26 3.10 7.67 5.85
N MET A 27 2.11 8.36 5.29
CA MET A 27 0.73 8.29 5.77
C MET A 27 0.17 6.87 5.63
N ALA A 28 0.45 6.22 4.51
CA ALA A 28 -0.02 4.85 4.27
C ALA A 28 0.61 3.86 5.25
N VAL A 29 1.91 4.00 5.51
CA VAL A 29 2.60 3.16 6.50
C VAL A 29 1.99 3.35 7.89
N ASP A 30 1.71 4.59 8.28
CA ASP A 30 1.09 4.87 9.57
C ASP A 30 -0.30 4.23 9.69
N LEU A 31 -1.09 4.25 8.60
CA LEU A 31 -2.37 3.57 8.57
C LEU A 31 -2.23 2.06 8.77
N MET A 32 -1.24 1.46 8.10
CA MET A 32 -0.99 0.03 8.24
C MET A 32 -0.59 -0.31 9.68
N CYS A 33 0.24 0.51 10.29
CA CYS A 33 0.69 0.29 11.67
C CYS A 33 -0.48 0.36 12.66
N ALA A 34 -1.49 1.18 12.38
CA ALA A 34 -2.68 1.29 13.22
C ALA A 34 -3.47 -0.01 13.27
N SER A 35 -3.33 -0.88 12.27
CA SER A 35 -4.02 -2.20 12.24
C SER A 35 -3.40 -3.23 13.19
N GLY A 36 -2.21 -2.96 13.73
CA GLY A 36 -1.50 -3.88 14.63
C GLY A 36 -0.78 -5.03 13.94
N LYS A 37 -0.65 -4.98 12.61
CA LYS A 37 -0.05 -6.06 11.82
C LYS A 37 1.46 -5.88 11.60
N ILE A 38 2.00 -4.74 12.01
CA ILE A 38 3.42 -4.41 11.85
C ILE A 38 4.10 -4.44 13.23
N ASN A 39 5.17 -5.20 13.36
CA ASN A 39 5.90 -5.31 14.62
C ASN A 39 7.11 -4.38 14.71
N ASP A 40 7.55 -3.83 13.58
CA ASP A 40 8.65 -2.86 13.51
C ASP A 40 8.34 -1.85 12.42
N THR A 41 7.82 -0.70 12.81
CA THR A 41 7.36 0.34 11.90
C THR A 41 8.47 0.84 10.99
N GLU A 42 9.64 1.14 11.53
CA GLU A 42 10.72 1.70 10.73
C GLU A 42 11.31 0.69 9.75
N ALA A 43 11.40 -0.57 10.14
CA ALA A 43 11.84 -1.64 9.24
C ALA A 43 10.84 -1.82 8.09
N TYR A 44 9.53 -1.76 8.38
CA TYR A 44 8.50 -1.86 7.35
C TYR A 44 8.55 -0.67 6.41
N ARG A 45 8.65 0.55 6.95
CA ARG A 45 8.78 1.79 6.16
C ARG A 45 9.94 1.69 5.18
N LYS A 46 11.08 1.18 5.65
CA LYS A 46 12.26 0.98 4.82
C LYS A 46 11.99 0.02 3.67
N GLN A 47 11.30 -1.08 3.93
CA GLN A 47 10.96 -2.05 2.88
C GLN A 47 10.04 -1.45 1.82
N VAL A 48 9.06 -0.65 2.24
CA VAL A 48 8.17 0.04 1.31
C VAL A 48 8.96 1.01 0.43
N TYR A 49 9.84 1.80 1.01
CA TYR A 49 10.69 2.73 0.25
C TYR A 49 11.62 2.00 -0.71
N LEU A 50 12.25 0.92 -0.28
CA LEU A 50 13.17 0.15 -1.13
C LEU A 50 12.44 -0.41 -2.35
N ARG A 51 11.23 -0.93 -2.15
CA ARG A 51 10.43 -1.45 -3.27
C ARG A 51 10.05 -0.33 -4.24
N GLU A 52 9.65 0.81 -3.73
CA GLU A 52 9.23 1.94 -4.55
C GLU A 52 10.40 2.54 -5.34
N GLU A 53 11.62 2.46 -4.81
CA GLU A 53 12.84 2.90 -5.51
C GLU A 53 13.16 2.03 -6.74
N GLU A 54 12.78 0.76 -6.73
CA GLU A 54 13.02 -0.14 -7.88
C GLU A 54 12.23 0.31 -9.10
N SER A 55 10.95 0.65 -8.90
CA SER A 55 10.07 1.17 -9.92
C SER A 55 8.78 1.63 -9.25
N THR A 56 8.11 2.59 -9.86
CA THR A 56 6.86 3.09 -9.29
C THR A 56 5.79 2.02 -9.19
N THR A 57 5.00 2.07 -8.11
CA THR A 57 3.83 1.22 -7.95
C THR A 57 2.55 1.95 -8.36
N GLY A 58 2.66 3.16 -8.91
CA GLY A 58 1.55 3.88 -9.54
C GLY A 58 1.26 3.24 -10.89
N ILE A 59 0.23 2.39 -10.93
CA ILE A 59 -0.07 1.56 -12.12
C ILE A 59 -0.90 2.26 -13.18
N GLY A 60 -1.34 3.48 -12.92
CA GLY A 60 -2.16 4.26 -13.83
C GLY A 60 -3.61 4.31 -13.37
N GLU A 61 -4.40 5.12 -14.05
CA GLU A 61 -5.83 5.33 -13.77
C GLU A 61 -6.11 5.79 -12.35
N GLY A 62 -5.15 6.53 -11.77
CA GLY A 62 -5.29 7.09 -10.43
C GLY A 62 -5.02 6.11 -9.30
N ILE A 63 -4.43 4.95 -9.58
CA ILE A 63 -4.24 3.89 -8.60
C ILE A 63 -2.76 3.62 -8.34
N ALA A 64 -2.40 3.42 -7.06
CA ALA A 64 -1.07 2.96 -6.66
C ALA A 64 -1.21 1.78 -5.71
N ILE A 65 -0.25 0.85 -5.79
CA ILE A 65 -0.24 -0.37 -4.97
C ILE A 65 1.13 -0.62 -4.34
N PRO A 66 1.64 0.33 -3.52
CA PRO A 66 2.91 0.11 -2.84
C PRO A 66 2.84 -1.08 -1.89
N HIS A 67 3.99 -1.66 -1.58
CA HIS A 67 4.02 -2.81 -0.69
C HIS A 67 5.38 -2.97 -0.01
N GLY A 68 5.37 -3.66 1.12
CA GLY A 68 6.57 -4.05 1.84
C GLY A 68 6.44 -5.47 2.36
N LYS A 69 7.53 -6.22 2.32
CA LYS A 69 7.59 -7.60 2.76
C LYS A 69 8.78 -7.75 3.72
N GLY A 70 8.59 -8.48 4.81
CA GLY A 70 9.69 -8.73 5.73
C GLY A 70 9.23 -9.29 7.07
N ASP A 71 10.21 -9.56 7.92
CA ASP A 71 9.97 -10.05 9.28
C ASP A 71 9.29 -8.99 10.16
N CYS A 72 9.31 -7.74 9.71
CA CYS A 72 8.63 -6.63 10.36
C CYS A 72 7.09 -6.71 10.25
N VAL A 73 6.57 -7.63 9.44
CA VAL A 73 5.14 -7.84 9.26
C VAL A 73 4.73 -9.10 10.00
N SER A 74 3.84 -8.95 11.00
CA SER A 74 3.35 -10.07 11.80
C SER A 74 2.26 -10.87 11.09
N LYS A 75 1.37 -10.16 10.37
CA LYS A 75 0.24 -10.76 9.67
C LYS A 75 0.03 -10.03 8.35
N PRO A 76 -0.47 -10.71 7.31
CA PRO A 76 -0.82 -10.04 6.06
C PRO A 76 -1.80 -8.91 6.31
N GLY A 77 -1.60 -7.78 5.66
CA GLY A 77 -2.45 -6.62 5.81
C GLY A 77 -2.62 -5.82 4.55
N LEU A 78 -3.71 -5.05 4.52
CA LEU A 78 -4.01 -4.14 3.44
C LEU A 78 -4.50 -2.82 4.06
N ALA A 79 -3.92 -1.71 3.61
CA ALA A 79 -4.39 -0.38 3.97
C ALA A 79 -4.91 0.30 2.71
N ALA A 80 -5.96 1.09 2.85
CA ALA A 80 -6.55 1.81 1.73
C ALA A 80 -6.64 3.30 2.06
N MET A 81 -6.26 4.13 1.10
CA MET A 81 -6.26 5.58 1.30
C MET A 81 -6.82 6.27 0.06
N VAL A 82 -7.85 7.09 0.26
CA VAL A 82 -8.39 7.94 -0.79
C VAL A 82 -7.71 9.30 -0.69
N ILE A 83 -7.11 9.74 -1.80
CA ILE A 83 -6.39 11.01 -1.90
C ILE A 83 -7.22 11.94 -2.76
N LYS A 84 -8.06 12.73 -2.12
CA LYS A 84 -9.11 13.51 -2.78
C LYS A 84 -8.59 14.42 -3.90
N ASN A 85 -7.49 15.10 -3.66
CA ASN A 85 -6.94 16.05 -4.63
C ASN A 85 -5.88 15.43 -5.55
N GLY A 86 -5.62 14.15 -5.37
CA GLY A 86 -4.57 13.47 -6.13
C GLY A 86 -3.17 13.84 -5.67
N VAL A 87 -2.21 13.00 -5.99
CA VAL A 87 -0.80 13.24 -5.70
C VAL A 87 0.06 12.69 -6.83
N ASP A 88 1.12 13.39 -7.19
CA ASP A 88 2.09 12.89 -8.16
C ASP A 88 2.85 11.70 -7.54
N PHE A 89 2.69 10.54 -8.13
CA PHE A 89 3.28 9.29 -7.65
C PHE A 89 4.22 8.67 -8.69
N ASP A 90 4.64 9.45 -9.68
CA ASP A 90 5.43 8.98 -10.82
C ASP A 90 4.75 7.79 -11.50
N SER A 91 3.43 7.85 -11.62
CA SER A 91 2.63 6.77 -12.21
C SER A 91 3.03 6.48 -13.64
N LEU A 92 2.81 5.23 -14.07
CA LEU A 92 3.19 4.79 -15.41
C LEU A 92 2.54 5.60 -16.53
N ASP A 93 1.33 6.13 -16.29
CA ASP A 93 0.62 6.98 -17.24
C ASP A 93 0.78 8.49 -16.98
N GLY A 94 1.55 8.86 -15.97
CA GLY A 94 1.79 10.25 -15.60
C GLY A 94 0.63 10.93 -14.86
N GLU A 95 -0.45 10.21 -14.61
CA GLU A 95 -1.63 10.77 -13.94
C GLU A 95 -1.49 10.75 -12.42
N PRO A 96 -2.11 11.71 -11.70
CA PRO A 96 -2.06 11.70 -10.23
C PRO A 96 -2.80 10.52 -9.64
N VAL A 97 -2.34 10.07 -8.47
CA VAL A 97 -2.96 8.98 -7.72
C VAL A 97 -4.04 9.53 -6.79
N THR A 98 -5.23 8.94 -6.87
CA THR A 98 -6.37 9.28 -6.00
C THR A 98 -6.78 8.13 -5.11
N LEU A 99 -6.30 6.91 -5.39
CA LEU A 99 -6.60 5.71 -4.60
C LEU A 99 -5.33 4.88 -4.43
N LEU A 100 -4.99 4.61 -3.18
CA LEU A 100 -3.77 3.86 -2.86
C LEU A 100 -4.13 2.66 -2.00
N PHE A 101 -3.55 1.50 -2.35
CA PHE A 101 -3.61 0.29 -1.54
C PHE A 101 -2.19 -0.10 -1.12
N LEU A 102 -1.92 -0.07 0.18
CA LEU A 102 -0.63 -0.50 0.71
C LEU A 102 -0.75 -1.94 1.20
N ILE A 103 0.20 -2.78 0.80
CA ILE A 103 0.20 -4.19 1.13
C ILE A 103 1.34 -4.49 2.11
N ALA A 104 1.03 -5.24 3.18
CA ALA A 104 2.02 -5.75 4.11
C ALA A 104 2.05 -7.27 4.02
N ALA A 105 3.22 -7.85 3.76
CA ALA A 105 3.38 -9.29 3.60
C ALA A 105 4.45 -9.82 4.55
N PRO A 106 4.14 -10.85 5.36
CA PRO A 106 5.14 -11.51 6.18
C PRO A 106 6.21 -12.17 5.30
N ASN A 107 7.42 -12.31 5.84
CA ASN A 107 8.51 -12.98 5.15
C ASN A 107 8.35 -14.50 5.29
N THR A 108 7.36 -15.05 4.61
CA THR A 108 7.04 -16.48 4.60
C THR A 108 7.24 -17.04 3.20
N GLU A 109 7.21 -18.37 3.06
CA GLU A 109 7.32 -19.03 1.76
C GLU A 109 6.10 -18.74 0.88
N ASP A 110 4.99 -18.40 1.51
CA ASP A 110 3.74 -18.08 0.80
C ASP A 110 3.82 -16.67 0.23
N ASN A 111 3.97 -16.49 -1.02
CA ASN A 111 4.07 -15.18 -1.66
C ASN A 111 2.74 -14.39 -1.54
N VAL A 112 2.37 -14.06 -0.31
CA VAL A 112 1.11 -13.39 0.02
C VAL A 112 0.93 -12.08 -0.74
N HIS A 113 2.02 -11.30 -0.84
CA HIS A 113 1.96 -10.02 -1.55
C HIS A 113 1.60 -10.19 -3.03
N LEU A 114 2.07 -11.25 -3.67
CA LEU A 114 1.72 -11.54 -5.07
C LEU A 114 0.26 -11.96 -5.20
N GLU A 115 -0.24 -12.73 -4.24
CA GLU A 115 -1.65 -13.14 -4.22
C GLU A 115 -2.56 -11.93 -4.04
N VAL A 116 -2.21 -11.02 -3.12
CA VAL A 116 -2.99 -9.80 -2.89
C VAL A 116 -2.96 -8.89 -4.12
N LEU A 117 -1.78 -8.72 -4.74
CA LEU A 117 -1.64 -7.93 -5.97
C LEU A 117 -2.52 -8.49 -7.08
N SER A 118 -2.52 -9.81 -7.25
CA SER A 118 -3.34 -10.46 -8.26
C SER A 118 -4.82 -10.20 -8.03
N LYS A 119 -5.29 -10.36 -6.80
CA LYS A 119 -6.70 -10.12 -6.47
C LYS A 119 -7.12 -8.67 -6.64
N LEU A 120 -6.26 -7.73 -6.22
CA LEU A 120 -6.53 -6.30 -6.41
C LEU A 120 -6.61 -5.97 -7.90
N SER A 121 -5.69 -6.49 -8.71
CA SER A 121 -5.69 -6.26 -10.15
C SER A 121 -6.98 -6.74 -10.79
N MET A 122 -7.48 -7.90 -10.40
CA MET A 122 -8.75 -8.44 -10.91
C MET A 122 -9.93 -7.56 -10.52
N MET A 123 -9.96 -7.05 -9.28
CA MET A 123 -11.03 -6.18 -8.81
C MET A 123 -11.04 -4.83 -9.50
N LEU A 124 -9.87 -4.29 -9.82
CA LEU A 124 -9.72 -2.95 -10.38
C LEU A 124 -9.85 -2.92 -11.90
N MET A 125 -9.86 -4.06 -12.55
CA MET A 125 -9.99 -4.16 -14.00
C MET A 125 -11.44 -4.22 -14.50
N ASP A 126 -12.39 -4.23 -13.60
CA ASP A 126 -13.82 -4.26 -13.97
C ASP A 126 -14.31 -2.91 -14.48
#